data_4d9b5bb61a4d5eab51731625b2025b14
#
_entry.id   4d9b5bb61a4d5eab51731625b2025b14
#
_cell.length_a   1.000
_cell.length_b   1.000
_cell.length_c   1.000
_cell.angle_alpha   90.00
_cell.angle_beta   90.00
_cell.angle_gamma   90.00
#
_symmetry.space_group_name_H-M   'P 1'
#
loop_
_entity.id
_entity.type
_entity.pdbx_description
1 polymer ?
#
loop_
_entity_poly.entity_id
_entity_poly.type
_entity_poly.pdbx_seq_one_letter_code
_entity_poly.pdbx_strand_id
1 'polypeptide(L)'
;MPDFCTFTGKMDYFCSPTLVLIKIYIGMSISLLEKLQLNEEKNLLIQGLPSSIEKQFVKLSFAKNVTPLLRSKKIDFALIFAVNQNQLNGILKEVLPALAPNAKFWVAYPKTASKIVSDLNRDGSWQFVCQCGFETSEEVVLDHVWTAMRFEHAMALVPKPTRTNRTSRLTPAEA
;
A
#
# COMPACT_ATOMS: atom_id res chain seq x y z
N MET A 1 35.18 2.62 45.38
CA MET A 1 33.75 2.27 45.46
C MET A 1 32.99 3.39 44.81
N PRO A 2 32.40 3.22 43.65
CA PRO A 2 31.33 4.08 43.17
C PRO A 2 30.04 3.28 42.99
N ASP A 3 28.95 3.97 43.22
CA ASP A 3 27.60 3.55 43.50
C ASP A 3 26.88 2.97 42.32
N PHE A 4 26.07 1.97 42.64
CA PHE A 4 25.14 1.27 41.78
C PHE A 4 23.94 2.17 41.46
N CYS A 5 23.83 2.64 40.24
CA CYS A 5 22.63 3.35 39.76
C CYS A 5 21.70 2.36 39.08
N THR A 6 20.65 1.97 39.78
CA THR A 6 19.54 1.17 39.29
C THR A 6 18.72 2.01 38.30
N PHE A 7 18.77 1.68 37.02
CA PHE A 7 17.95 2.28 35.99
C PHE A 7 16.67 1.44 35.78
N THR A 8 15.62 1.85 36.44
CA THR A 8 14.26 1.39 36.14
C THR A 8 13.66 2.34 35.09
N GLY A 9 13.77 1.99 33.81
CA GLY A 9 13.22 2.76 32.70
C GLY A 9 12.21 1.96 31.91
N LYS A 10 10.96 2.38 31.98
CA LYS A 10 9.82 2.00 31.14
C LYS A 10 10.21 1.95 29.67
N MET A 11 10.00 0.81 29.01
CA MET A 11 10.14 0.70 27.57
C MET A 11 8.95 1.35 26.86
N ASP A 12 9.12 2.61 26.47
CA ASP A 12 8.24 3.23 25.50
C ASP A 12 8.63 2.71 24.11
N TYR A 13 7.69 2.04 23.45
CA TYR A 13 7.83 1.60 22.05
C TYR A 13 7.77 2.83 21.12
N PHE A 14 8.89 3.53 21.04
CA PHE A 14 9.09 4.55 20.02
C PHE A 14 9.49 3.84 18.72
N CYS A 15 8.61 3.89 17.74
CA CYS A 15 8.88 3.39 16.38
C CYS A 15 9.96 4.30 15.76
N SER A 16 11.22 3.97 16.02
CA SER A 16 12.37 4.75 15.56
C SER A 16 12.65 4.49 14.08
N PRO A 17 12.82 5.54 13.27
CA PRO A 17 13.29 5.43 11.87
C PRO A 17 14.67 4.76 11.75
N THR A 18 15.38 4.62 12.85
CA THR A 18 16.70 3.97 12.96
C THR A 18 16.66 2.47 12.61
N LEU A 19 15.54 1.76 12.84
CA LEU A 19 15.40 0.34 12.49
C LEU A 19 15.34 0.11 10.98
N VAL A 20 14.80 1.05 10.22
CA VAL A 20 14.76 0.99 8.76
C VAL A 20 16.17 1.21 8.19
N LEU A 21 16.94 2.14 8.76
CA LEU A 21 18.32 2.41 8.34
C LEU A 21 19.26 1.26 8.68
N ILE A 22 19.07 0.56 9.80
CA ILE A 22 19.89 -0.62 10.18
C ILE A 22 19.63 -1.79 9.20
N LYS A 23 18.38 -2.00 8.73
CA LYS A 23 18.07 -3.03 7.72
C LYS A 23 18.78 -2.76 6.38
N ILE A 24 18.93 -1.50 5.99
CA ILE A 24 19.64 -1.10 4.77
C ILE A 24 21.16 -1.38 4.90
N TYR A 25 21.72 -1.21 6.09
CA TYR A 25 23.16 -1.35 6.33
C TYR A 25 23.65 -2.82 6.39
N ILE A 26 22.76 -3.78 6.69
CA ILE A 26 23.11 -5.20 6.81
C ILE A 26 23.02 -5.97 5.47
N GLY A 27 22.68 -5.30 4.35
CA GLY A 27 22.59 -5.95 3.03
C GLY A 27 21.46 -6.97 2.90
N MET A 28 20.48 -6.97 3.80
CA MET A 28 19.26 -7.77 3.67
C MET A 28 18.41 -7.16 2.57
N SER A 29 18.35 -7.83 1.42
CA SER A 29 17.39 -7.47 0.37
C SER A 29 15.98 -7.54 0.95
N ILE A 30 15.30 -6.38 1.04
CA ILE A 30 13.90 -6.29 1.43
C ILE A 30 13.11 -7.19 0.48
N SER A 31 12.32 -8.11 1.01
CA SER A 31 11.51 -9.00 0.18
C SER A 31 10.50 -8.18 -0.64
N LEU A 32 10.10 -8.71 -1.81
CA LEU A 32 9.09 -8.03 -2.64
C LEU A 32 7.78 -7.81 -1.87
N LEU A 33 7.42 -8.75 -1.02
CA LEU A 33 6.20 -8.68 -0.20
C LEU A 33 6.26 -7.53 0.81
N GLU A 34 7.42 -7.32 1.42
CA GLU A 34 7.65 -6.18 2.32
C GLU A 34 7.59 -4.83 1.57
N LYS A 35 8.13 -4.77 0.34
CA LYS A 35 8.04 -3.58 -0.51
C LYS A 35 6.60 -3.25 -0.87
N LEU A 36 5.78 -4.24 -1.15
CA LEU A 36 4.35 -4.10 -1.41
C LEU A 36 3.53 -3.90 -0.13
N GLN A 37 4.20 -3.85 1.02
CA GLN A 37 3.58 -3.71 2.35
C GLN A 37 2.53 -4.79 2.64
N LEU A 38 2.71 -6.00 2.07
CA LEU A 38 1.85 -7.13 2.33
C LEU A 38 2.18 -7.71 3.72
N ASN A 39 1.20 -7.70 4.62
CA ASN A 39 1.35 -8.24 5.97
C ASN A 39 0.41 -9.44 6.16
N GLU A 40 -0.72 -9.23 6.85
CA GLU A 40 -1.67 -10.28 7.24
C GLU A 40 -3.02 -10.16 6.53
N GLU A 41 -3.05 -9.53 5.37
CA GLU A 41 -4.28 -9.40 4.58
C GLU A 41 -4.81 -10.78 4.19
N LYS A 42 -6.13 -11.00 4.35
CA LYS A 42 -6.76 -12.31 4.13
C LYS A 42 -7.30 -12.48 2.71
N ASN A 43 -7.83 -11.40 2.13
CA ASN A 43 -8.46 -11.45 0.81
C ASN A 43 -7.53 -10.82 -0.23
N LEU A 44 -6.61 -11.63 -0.75
CA LEU A 44 -5.61 -11.20 -1.72
C LEU A 44 -6.10 -11.41 -3.15
N LEU A 45 -5.99 -10.39 -3.98
CA LEU A 45 -6.17 -10.46 -5.42
C LEU A 45 -4.86 -10.13 -6.12
N ILE A 46 -4.36 -11.05 -6.94
CA ILE A 46 -3.22 -10.79 -7.83
C ILE A 46 -3.62 -11.20 -9.23
N GLN A 47 -3.80 -10.24 -10.12
CA GLN A 47 -4.29 -10.46 -11.47
C GLN A 47 -3.21 -10.20 -12.51
N GLY A 48 -3.06 -11.10 -13.47
CA GLY A 48 -2.09 -10.96 -14.56
C GLY A 48 -0.63 -11.20 -14.16
N LEU A 49 -0.37 -11.93 -13.07
CA LEU A 49 0.95 -12.17 -12.52
C LEU A 49 1.93 -12.74 -13.56
N PRO A 50 3.06 -12.04 -13.87
CA PRO A 50 4.07 -12.53 -14.81
C PRO A 50 4.89 -13.67 -14.22
N SER A 51 5.27 -14.63 -15.05
CA SER A 51 6.08 -15.80 -14.64
C SER A 51 7.45 -15.41 -14.05
N SER A 52 8.00 -14.26 -14.43
CA SER A 52 9.26 -13.74 -13.89
C SER A 52 9.22 -13.47 -12.39
N ILE A 53 8.06 -13.07 -11.89
CA ILE A 53 7.85 -12.68 -10.48
C ILE A 53 7.08 -13.76 -9.71
N GLU A 54 6.41 -14.69 -10.40
CA GLU A 54 5.53 -15.69 -9.79
C GLU A 54 6.19 -16.46 -8.63
N LYS A 55 7.47 -16.78 -8.75
CA LYS A 55 8.23 -17.50 -7.71
C LYS A 55 8.21 -16.81 -6.33
N GLN A 56 8.08 -15.49 -6.30
CA GLN A 56 8.06 -14.72 -5.06
C GLN A 56 6.72 -14.80 -4.35
N PHE A 57 5.64 -15.17 -5.06
CA PHE A 57 4.28 -15.29 -4.56
C PHE A 57 3.83 -16.73 -4.30
N VAL A 58 4.68 -17.75 -4.57
CA VAL A 58 4.33 -19.17 -4.44
C VAL A 58 3.81 -19.57 -3.06
N LYS A 59 4.27 -18.89 -2.02
CA LYS A 59 3.86 -19.18 -0.63
C LYS A 59 2.54 -18.52 -0.22
N LEU A 60 1.96 -17.67 -1.08
CA LEU A 60 0.74 -16.95 -0.79
C LEU A 60 -0.47 -17.63 -1.41
N SER A 61 -1.58 -17.63 -0.67
CA SER A 61 -2.90 -18.00 -1.20
C SER A 61 -3.59 -16.73 -1.70
N PHE A 62 -3.81 -16.62 -3.00
CA PHE A 62 -4.45 -15.46 -3.62
C PHE A 62 -5.41 -15.85 -4.74
N ALA A 63 -6.37 -14.98 -5.02
CA ALA A 63 -7.27 -15.10 -6.15
C ALA A 63 -6.65 -14.48 -7.41
N LYS A 64 -6.79 -15.13 -8.55
CA LYS A 64 -6.32 -14.62 -9.85
C LYS A 64 -7.33 -13.69 -10.53
N ASN A 65 -8.60 -13.80 -10.16
CA ASN A 65 -9.69 -12.98 -10.71
C ASN A 65 -10.68 -12.62 -9.60
N VAL A 66 -11.47 -11.58 -9.83
CA VAL A 66 -12.55 -11.20 -8.91
C VAL A 66 -13.68 -12.22 -9.00
N THR A 67 -13.73 -13.14 -8.05
CA THR A 67 -14.80 -14.13 -7.93
C THR A 67 -15.97 -13.57 -7.12
N PRO A 68 -17.20 -14.16 -7.21
CA PRO A 68 -18.33 -13.77 -6.37
C PRO A 68 -18.02 -13.81 -4.86
N LEU A 69 -17.23 -14.81 -4.42
CA LEU A 69 -16.79 -14.94 -3.03
C LEU A 69 -15.89 -13.77 -2.59
N LEU A 70 -14.95 -13.38 -3.45
CA LEU A 70 -14.04 -12.29 -3.16
C LEU A 70 -14.79 -10.95 -3.17
N ARG A 71 -15.72 -10.77 -4.11
CA ARG A 71 -16.58 -9.58 -4.20
C ARG A 71 -17.43 -9.40 -2.93
N SER A 72 -17.96 -10.50 -2.35
CA SER A 72 -18.75 -10.43 -1.12
C SER A 72 -17.92 -10.18 0.14
N LYS A 73 -16.65 -10.62 0.17
CA LYS A 73 -15.75 -10.48 1.32
C LYS A 73 -14.94 -9.20 1.35
N LYS A 74 -14.97 -8.43 0.28
CA LYS A 74 -14.06 -7.30 0.04
C LYS A 74 -12.60 -7.74 -0.12
N ILE A 75 -11.89 -7.00 -0.94
CA ILE A 75 -10.47 -7.24 -1.24
C ILE A 75 -9.64 -6.35 -0.31
N ASP A 76 -8.74 -6.96 0.46
CA ASP A 76 -7.87 -6.25 1.39
C ASP A 76 -6.55 -5.84 0.74
N PHE A 77 -6.11 -6.61 -0.26
CA PHE A 77 -4.91 -6.34 -1.05
C PHE A 77 -5.17 -6.69 -2.51
N ALA A 78 -4.90 -5.75 -3.42
CA ALA A 78 -5.02 -5.94 -4.85
C ALA A 78 -3.72 -5.55 -5.56
N LEU A 79 -3.16 -6.45 -6.37
CA LEU A 79 -2.04 -6.20 -7.26
C LEU A 79 -2.44 -6.59 -8.69
N ILE A 80 -2.52 -5.61 -9.59
CA ILE A 80 -2.98 -5.77 -10.96
C ILE A 80 -1.81 -5.54 -11.91
N PHE A 81 -1.50 -6.52 -12.76
CA PHE A 81 -0.53 -6.36 -13.85
C PHE A 81 -1.27 -6.04 -15.14
N ALA A 82 -0.92 -4.93 -15.77
CA ALA A 82 -1.49 -4.50 -17.04
C ALA A 82 -0.41 -3.98 -17.98
N VAL A 83 -0.60 -4.16 -19.28
CA VAL A 83 0.30 -3.68 -20.33
C VAL A 83 -0.33 -2.58 -21.16
N ASN A 84 -1.67 -2.46 -21.15
CA ASN A 84 -2.36 -1.41 -21.89
C ASN A 84 -3.54 -0.84 -21.08
N GLN A 85 -3.93 0.38 -21.45
CA GLN A 85 -4.96 1.17 -20.78
C GLN A 85 -6.34 0.49 -20.83
N ASN A 86 -6.69 -0.13 -21.95
CA ASN A 86 -7.99 -0.78 -22.10
C ASN A 86 -8.13 -2.00 -21.17
N GLN A 87 -7.07 -2.81 -21.10
CA GLN A 87 -7.00 -3.94 -20.18
C GLN A 87 -7.11 -3.46 -18.73
N LEU A 88 -6.34 -2.43 -18.35
CA LEU A 88 -6.38 -1.85 -17.01
C LEU A 88 -7.79 -1.37 -16.66
N ASN A 89 -8.41 -0.56 -17.51
CA ASN A 89 -9.75 -0.03 -17.27
C ASN A 89 -10.82 -1.13 -17.15
N GLY A 90 -10.68 -2.22 -17.93
CA GLY A 90 -11.57 -3.37 -17.83
C GLY A 90 -11.50 -4.03 -16.46
N ILE A 91 -10.29 -4.30 -15.99
CA ILE A 91 -10.03 -4.92 -14.68
C ILE A 91 -10.51 -4.00 -13.54
N LEU A 92 -10.22 -2.70 -13.64
CA LEU A 92 -10.57 -1.71 -12.62
C LEU A 92 -12.08 -1.63 -12.37
N LYS A 93 -12.90 -1.72 -13.40
CA LYS A 93 -14.37 -1.72 -13.28
C LYS A 93 -14.88 -2.86 -12.38
N GLU A 94 -14.19 -3.98 -12.37
CA GLU A 94 -14.55 -5.13 -11.53
C GLU A 94 -13.95 -5.05 -10.12
N VAL A 95 -12.71 -4.58 -10.03
CA VAL A 95 -11.92 -4.58 -8.78
C VAL A 95 -12.31 -3.44 -7.85
N LEU A 96 -12.45 -2.20 -8.36
CA LEU A 96 -12.70 -1.03 -7.52
C LEU A 96 -13.94 -1.15 -6.61
N PRO A 97 -15.10 -1.66 -7.09
CA PRO A 97 -16.27 -1.85 -6.22
C PRO A 97 -16.08 -2.91 -5.13
N ALA A 98 -15.13 -3.83 -5.34
CA ALA A 98 -14.85 -4.92 -4.41
C ALA A 98 -13.73 -4.59 -3.40
N LEU A 99 -13.03 -3.46 -3.54
CA LEU A 99 -11.99 -3.04 -2.60
C LEU A 99 -12.57 -2.68 -1.24
N ALA A 100 -11.85 -3.06 -0.18
CA ALA A 100 -12.12 -2.56 1.15
C ALA A 100 -11.68 -1.10 1.30
N PRO A 101 -12.27 -0.30 2.22
CA PRO A 101 -11.91 1.11 2.39
C PRO A 101 -10.42 1.35 2.70
N ASN A 102 -9.77 0.38 3.35
CA ASN A 102 -8.36 0.43 3.73
C ASN A 102 -7.50 -0.54 2.90
N ALA A 103 -8.01 -0.98 1.74
CA ALA A 103 -7.29 -1.92 0.90
C ALA A 103 -5.98 -1.32 0.38
N LYS A 104 -4.96 -2.15 0.33
CA LYS A 104 -3.70 -1.82 -0.35
C LYS A 104 -3.85 -2.14 -1.83
N PHE A 105 -3.90 -1.10 -2.64
CA PHE A 105 -4.16 -1.22 -4.06
C PHE A 105 -2.93 -0.82 -4.88
N TRP A 106 -2.47 -1.75 -5.71
CA TRP A 106 -1.29 -1.59 -6.56
C TRP A 106 -1.61 -1.91 -8.01
N VAL A 107 -1.08 -1.10 -8.92
CA VAL A 107 -1.09 -1.40 -10.36
C VAL A 107 0.35 -1.51 -10.85
N ALA A 108 0.70 -2.67 -11.38
CA ALA A 108 2.00 -2.94 -11.95
C ALA A 108 1.96 -2.78 -13.48
N TYR A 109 2.93 -2.06 -14.00
CA TYR A 109 3.08 -1.76 -15.43
C TYR A 109 4.54 -1.94 -15.87
N PRO A 110 4.79 -2.19 -17.17
CA PRO A 110 6.13 -2.37 -17.67
C PRO A 110 6.91 -1.06 -17.64
N LYS A 111 8.18 -1.13 -17.28
CA LYS A 111 9.09 0.02 -17.39
C LYS A 111 9.28 0.41 -18.85
N THR A 112 9.51 1.68 -19.12
CA THR A 112 9.84 2.21 -20.46
C THR A 112 11.10 1.59 -21.04
N ALA A 113 12.06 1.19 -20.21
CA ALA A 113 13.27 0.49 -20.59
C ALA A 113 13.07 -1.01 -20.88
N SER A 114 11.87 -1.57 -20.63
CA SER A 114 11.58 -2.97 -20.92
C SER A 114 11.29 -3.17 -22.41
N LYS A 115 11.40 -4.44 -22.87
CA LYS A 115 11.05 -4.81 -24.25
C LYS A 115 9.53 -4.96 -24.47
N ILE A 116 8.72 -4.78 -23.43
CA ILE A 116 7.27 -4.91 -23.50
C ILE A 116 6.71 -3.58 -24.00
N VAL A 117 5.99 -3.64 -25.12
CA VAL A 117 5.25 -2.47 -25.62
C VAL A 117 4.07 -2.21 -24.71
N SER A 118 4.01 -1.01 -24.14
CA SER A 118 2.96 -0.58 -23.22
C SER A 118 2.59 0.86 -23.50
N ASP A 119 1.31 1.18 -23.41
CA ASP A 119 0.79 2.54 -23.40
C ASP A 119 0.65 3.12 -21.98
N LEU A 120 0.97 2.30 -20.97
CA LEU A 120 0.97 2.72 -19.58
C LEU A 120 2.30 3.40 -19.22
N ASN A 121 2.19 4.55 -18.57
CA ASN A 121 3.33 5.29 -18.06
C ASN A 121 3.02 5.87 -16.67
N ARG A 122 4.05 6.39 -15.99
CA ARG A 122 3.95 6.93 -14.64
C ARG A 122 2.97 8.10 -14.53
N ASP A 123 2.92 8.98 -15.53
CA ASP A 123 2.31 10.30 -15.38
C ASP A 123 0.95 10.44 -16.05
N GLY A 124 0.62 9.62 -17.05
CA GLY A 124 -0.56 9.84 -17.91
C GLY A 124 -1.63 8.75 -17.84
N SER A 125 -1.37 7.61 -17.23
CA SER A 125 -2.23 6.41 -17.38
C SER A 125 -3.31 6.27 -16.30
N TRP A 126 -3.34 7.15 -15.30
CA TRP A 126 -4.13 6.95 -14.09
C TRP A 126 -5.45 7.72 -14.05
N GLN A 127 -5.82 8.36 -15.14
CA GLN A 127 -7.01 9.22 -15.19
C GLN A 127 -8.29 8.52 -14.69
N PHE A 128 -8.51 7.26 -15.09
CA PHE A 128 -9.69 6.51 -14.65
C PHE A 128 -9.66 6.21 -13.15
N VAL A 129 -8.50 5.84 -12.61
CA VAL A 129 -8.32 5.56 -11.17
C VAL A 129 -8.54 6.83 -10.34
N CYS A 130 -7.99 7.97 -10.81
CA CYS A 130 -8.17 9.26 -10.16
C CYS A 130 -9.63 9.74 -10.18
N GLN A 131 -10.36 9.52 -11.28
CA GLN A 131 -11.79 9.81 -11.36
C GLN A 131 -12.63 9.00 -10.37
N CYS A 132 -12.13 7.82 -9.98
CA CYS A 132 -12.76 6.98 -8.96
C CYS A 132 -12.39 7.38 -7.51
N GLY A 133 -11.66 8.49 -7.31
CA GLY A 133 -11.30 9.02 -6.01
C GLY A 133 -10.03 8.42 -5.40
N PHE A 134 -9.15 7.86 -6.21
CA PHE A 134 -7.84 7.36 -5.77
C PHE A 134 -6.72 8.30 -6.23
N GLU A 135 -5.68 8.41 -5.43
CA GLU A 135 -4.47 9.18 -5.71
C GLU A 135 -3.25 8.26 -5.70
N THR A 136 -2.26 8.60 -6.50
CA THR A 136 -0.97 7.91 -6.52
C THR A 136 -0.18 8.26 -5.26
N SER A 137 0.36 7.25 -4.59
CA SER A 137 1.09 7.42 -3.33
C SER A 137 2.57 7.05 -3.48
N GLU A 138 2.86 5.81 -3.83
CA GLU A 138 4.21 5.26 -3.80
C GLU A 138 4.50 4.44 -5.06
N GLU A 139 5.75 4.49 -5.55
CA GLU A 139 6.22 3.67 -6.67
C GLU A 139 7.27 2.67 -6.18
N VAL A 140 7.09 1.39 -6.53
CA VAL A 140 7.97 0.30 -6.14
C VAL A 140 8.43 -0.49 -7.35
N VAL A 141 9.72 -0.69 -7.46
CA VAL A 141 10.31 -1.56 -8.49
C VAL A 141 10.15 -3.02 -8.07
N LEU A 142 9.41 -3.81 -8.87
CA LEU A 142 9.18 -5.23 -8.62
C LEU A 142 10.34 -6.07 -9.14
N ASP A 143 10.72 -5.86 -10.41
CA ASP A 143 11.88 -6.51 -11.03
C ASP A 143 12.53 -5.60 -12.10
N HIS A 144 13.34 -6.19 -13.01
CA HIS A 144 13.98 -5.46 -14.10
C HIS A 144 12.99 -4.98 -15.17
N VAL A 145 11.80 -5.57 -15.27
CA VAL A 145 10.75 -5.26 -16.25
C VAL A 145 9.60 -4.46 -15.65
N TRP A 146 9.17 -4.79 -14.42
CA TRP A 146 7.94 -4.31 -13.84
C TRP A 146 8.16 -3.31 -12.71
N THR A 147 7.32 -2.29 -12.70
CA THR A 147 7.17 -1.31 -11.61
C THR A 147 5.71 -1.29 -11.16
N ALA A 148 5.46 -1.14 -9.87
CA ALA A 148 4.13 -1.01 -9.32
C ALA A 148 3.92 0.39 -8.74
N MET A 149 2.75 0.97 -9.02
CA MET A 149 2.26 2.21 -8.43
C MET A 149 1.20 1.89 -7.38
N ARG A 150 1.35 2.45 -6.19
CA ARG A 150 0.35 2.37 -5.13
C ARG A 150 -0.69 3.46 -5.28
N PHE A 151 -1.93 3.08 -5.01
CA PHE A 151 -3.06 3.99 -4.99
C PHE A 151 -3.73 3.97 -3.62
N GLU A 152 -4.06 5.15 -3.12
CA GLU A 152 -4.78 5.34 -1.86
C GLU A 152 -6.05 6.14 -2.14
N HIS A 153 -7.10 5.87 -1.37
CA HIS A 153 -8.32 6.63 -1.51
C HIS A 153 -8.10 8.06 -1.01
N ALA A 154 -8.44 9.08 -1.82
CA ALA A 154 -8.21 10.49 -1.50
C ALA A 154 -8.78 10.91 -0.13
N MET A 155 -9.89 10.30 0.30
CA MET A 155 -10.46 10.54 1.64
C MET A 155 -9.62 9.98 2.80
N ALA A 156 -8.72 9.04 2.55
CA ALA A 156 -7.84 8.48 3.58
C ALA A 156 -6.66 9.42 3.90
N LEU A 157 -6.35 10.33 3.00
CA LEU A 157 -5.25 11.30 3.13
C LEU A 157 -5.64 12.56 3.94
N VAL A 158 -6.93 12.73 4.27
CA VAL A 158 -7.37 13.85 5.14
C VAL A 158 -6.98 13.51 6.59
N PRO A 159 -6.07 14.27 7.22
CA PRO A 159 -5.72 14.04 8.62
C PRO A 159 -6.98 14.21 9.47
N LYS A 160 -7.30 13.20 10.30
CA LYS A 160 -8.42 13.27 11.23
C LYS A 160 -8.27 14.53 12.09
N PRO A 161 -9.30 15.41 12.18
CA PRO A 161 -9.21 16.60 13.00
C PRO A 161 -8.95 16.17 14.44
N THR A 162 -7.83 16.61 14.98
CA THR A 162 -7.49 16.41 16.39
C THR A 162 -8.57 17.13 17.22
N ARG A 163 -9.33 16.38 18.00
CA ARG A 163 -10.29 16.94 18.96
C ARG A 163 -9.50 17.77 19.98
N THR A 164 -9.39 19.04 19.74
CA THR A 164 -8.95 19.99 20.78
C THR A 164 -10.07 20.08 21.80
N ASN A 165 -9.85 19.50 22.97
CA ASN A 165 -10.71 19.70 24.16
C ASN A 165 -10.62 21.17 24.55
N ARG A 166 -11.59 21.96 24.09
CA ARG A 166 -11.82 23.31 24.57
C ARG A 166 -12.58 23.22 25.88
N THR A 167 -11.87 23.05 26.97
CA THR A 167 -12.36 23.33 28.32
C THR A 167 -12.14 24.80 28.60
N SER A 168 -13.04 25.65 28.12
CA SER A 168 -13.14 27.02 28.64
C SER A 168 -14.14 27.01 29.77
N ARG A 169 -13.64 26.92 30.99
CA ARG A 169 -14.38 27.33 32.18
C ARG A 169 -14.58 28.84 32.11
N LEU A 170 -15.80 29.25 31.90
CA LEU A 170 -16.25 30.60 32.22
C LEU A 170 -16.53 30.64 33.71
N THR A 171 -15.75 31.39 34.45
CA THR A 171 -16.09 31.81 35.83
C THR A 171 -17.08 32.95 35.73
N PRO A 172 -18.21 32.93 36.53
CA PRO A 172 -19.06 34.11 36.66
C PRO A 172 -18.36 35.10 37.59
N ALA A 173 -18.28 36.33 37.18
CA ALA A 173 -17.92 37.44 38.08
C ALA A 173 -19.19 37.90 38.79
N GLU A 174 -19.16 37.84 40.12
CA GLU A 174 -20.10 38.51 40.99
C GLU A 174 -19.78 40.01 41.08
N ALA A 175 -20.79 40.80 40.98
CA ALA A 175 -21.00 42.01 41.77
C ALA A 175 -22.43 42.50 41.61
#